data_cf2d5ef1f0bf4149e7bc1977a5d4526d
#
_entry.id   cf2d5ef1f0bf4149e7bc1977a5d4526d
#
_cell.length_a   1.000
_cell.length_b   1.000
_cell.length_c   1.000
_cell.angle_alpha   90.00
_cell.angle_beta   90.00
_cell.angle_gamma   90.00
#
_symmetry.space_group_name_H-M   'P 1'
#
loop_
_entity.id
_entity.type
_entity.pdbx_description
1 polymer ?
#
loop_
_entity_poly.entity_id
_entity_poly.type
_entity_poly.pdbx_seq_one_letter_code
_entity_poly.pdbx_strand_id
1 'polypeptide(L)'
;MKAHDIFPAICYPDLFWKMAEEDMNQNWSLFCPNEIMRIKGYCLEDCYGEEWERKYLDCVNDQRLSRRVISIKDIVRLVLRSAVETGTPFTFNRDTVNRANPNAHKGMIYCSNLCTEIAQNMAPIETVSKEVETKDGDTVVVTTTRPGEFVVCNLASLSLGRLPLEDEEKMKEKVATVVRALDNVINLNFYPVPYAQLTNQRYRSIGLGISGYHHALAKRRIKWESEEHLEFMDKVFETINRAAILASSNLAKEKGSYQFFEGSDWQTGTYFDKRGYDSAEWQDVRKTVALQGMRNAYLLAVAPTSSTSIIAGTTAGLDPIMKRFFLEEKKGSMLPRVAPELSDETYWMYKSAYLINQKWSVRASGVRQRHIDQAQSMNLYICLLYTSPSP
;
A
#
# COMPACT_ATOMS: atom_id res chain seq x y z
N MET A 1 15.52 23.25 -9.65
CA MET A 1 14.88 22.62 -10.82
C MET A 1 13.86 21.62 -10.27
N LYS A 2 12.59 21.72 -10.62
CA LYS A 2 11.56 20.76 -10.18
C LYS A 2 11.59 19.57 -11.13
N ALA A 3 11.68 18.36 -10.57
CA ALA A 3 11.68 17.13 -11.37
C ALA A 3 10.23 16.68 -11.57
N HIS A 4 9.56 17.22 -12.59
CA HIS A 4 8.15 16.94 -12.87
C HIS A 4 7.88 15.49 -13.33
N ASP A 5 8.91 14.82 -13.84
CA ASP A 5 8.81 13.44 -14.34
C ASP A 5 9.30 12.38 -13.34
N ILE A 6 9.63 12.81 -12.11
CA ILE A 6 10.02 11.93 -11.02
C ILE A 6 8.98 12.05 -9.90
N PHE A 7 8.49 10.91 -9.43
CA PHE A 7 7.47 10.83 -8.38
C PHE A 7 8.11 10.30 -7.08
N PRO A 8 8.74 11.17 -6.28
CA PRO A 8 9.39 10.75 -5.04
C PRO A 8 8.37 10.39 -3.98
N ALA A 9 8.77 9.49 -3.07
CA ALA A 9 8.10 9.23 -1.82
C ALA A 9 9.04 9.44 -0.64
N ILE A 10 8.50 9.85 0.49
CA ILE A 10 9.24 9.95 1.74
C ILE A 10 8.78 8.85 2.68
N CYS A 11 9.73 8.03 3.13
CA CYS A 11 9.49 6.95 4.07
C CYS A 11 9.80 7.44 5.49
N TYR A 12 8.76 7.89 6.21
CA TYR A 12 8.91 8.46 7.55
C TYR A 12 9.05 7.37 8.62
N PRO A 13 10.06 7.46 9.51
CA PRO A 13 10.10 6.68 10.74
C PRO A 13 9.16 7.28 11.81
N ASP A 14 8.73 6.46 12.76
CA ASP A 14 7.84 6.91 13.85
C ASP A 14 8.46 8.04 14.68
N LEU A 15 9.79 8.01 14.89
CA LEU A 15 10.51 9.07 15.61
C LEU A 15 10.25 10.46 15.03
N PHE A 16 10.16 10.57 13.68
CA PHE A 16 9.87 11.87 13.05
C PHE A 16 8.54 12.44 13.50
N TRP A 17 7.51 11.61 13.56
CA TRP A 17 6.17 12.03 13.98
C TRP A 17 6.10 12.28 15.48
N LYS A 18 6.75 11.46 16.32
CA LYS A 18 6.86 11.71 17.77
C LYS A 18 7.48 13.08 18.05
N MET A 19 8.60 13.38 17.41
CA MET A 19 9.26 14.68 17.57
C MET A 19 8.39 15.84 17.03
N ALA A 20 7.67 15.63 15.92
CA ALA A 20 6.77 16.63 15.34
C ALA A 20 5.58 16.95 16.27
N GLU A 21 5.04 15.95 16.95
CA GLU A 21 3.94 16.11 17.93
C GLU A 21 4.39 16.85 19.19
N GLU A 22 5.61 16.59 19.64
CA GLU A 22 6.18 17.26 20.81
C GLU A 22 6.50 18.75 20.53
N ASP A 23 7.28 19.02 19.49
CA ASP A 23 7.61 20.37 19.03
C ASP A 23 8.11 20.36 17.57
N MET A 24 7.38 21.00 16.69
CA MET A 24 7.71 21.17 15.27
C MET A 24 9.03 21.94 15.02
N ASN A 25 9.54 22.68 15.99
CA ASN A 25 10.81 23.41 15.86
C ASN A 25 12.03 22.54 16.19
N GLN A 26 11.85 21.30 16.64
CA GLN A 26 12.96 20.36 16.85
C GLN A 26 13.76 20.17 15.58
N ASN A 27 15.04 19.92 15.77
CA ASN A 27 16.00 19.70 14.68
C ASN A 27 16.02 18.24 14.25
N TRP A 28 15.96 18.04 12.93
CA TRP A 28 16.17 16.77 12.28
C TRP A 28 17.50 16.75 11.55
N SER A 29 18.31 15.70 11.74
CA SER A 29 19.63 15.54 11.10
C SER A 29 19.51 14.68 9.86
N LEU A 30 20.03 15.16 8.75
CA LEU A 30 20.15 14.42 7.49
C LEU A 30 21.58 13.97 7.30
N PHE A 31 21.81 12.70 7.03
CA PHE A 31 23.10 12.06 6.88
C PHE A 31 23.30 11.46 5.49
N CYS A 32 24.56 11.25 5.10
CA CYS A 32 24.92 10.46 3.94
C CYS A 32 24.94 8.97 4.31
N PRO A 33 24.12 8.10 3.68
CA PRO A 33 24.08 6.67 3.99
C PRO A 33 25.45 5.97 3.84
N ASN A 34 26.22 6.33 2.80
CA ASN A 34 27.55 5.79 2.58
C ASN A 34 28.51 6.14 3.72
N GLU A 35 28.43 7.36 4.25
CA GLU A 35 29.26 7.79 5.36
C GLU A 35 28.92 7.04 6.66
N ILE A 36 27.60 6.81 6.91
CA ILE A 36 27.15 5.98 8.03
C ILE A 36 27.73 4.57 7.89
N MET A 37 27.58 3.92 6.75
CA MET A 37 28.13 2.58 6.54
C MET A 37 29.63 2.53 6.79
N ARG A 38 30.40 3.51 6.27
CA ARG A 38 31.87 3.54 6.42
C ARG A 38 32.32 3.76 7.87
N ILE A 39 31.61 4.60 8.64
CA ILE A 39 32.03 5.01 10.00
C ILE A 39 31.42 4.11 11.06
N LYS A 40 30.17 3.69 10.88
CA LYS A 40 29.39 2.93 11.87
C LYS A 40 29.30 1.44 11.54
N GLY A 41 29.50 1.03 10.28
CA GLY A 41 29.37 -0.36 9.84
C GLY A 41 27.93 -0.86 9.73
N TYR A 42 26.94 0.03 9.68
CA TYR A 42 25.52 -0.30 9.47
C TYR A 42 24.82 0.72 8.58
N CYS A 43 23.66 0.32 8.03
CA CYS A 43 22.74 1.19 7.30
C CYS A 43 21.49 1.47 8.12
N LEU A 44 20.96 2.70 8.04
CA LEU A 44 19.67 3.04 8.66
C LEU A 44 18.50 2.46 7.86
N GLU A 45 18.66 2.28 6.56
CA GLU A 45 17.66 1.68 5.70
C GLU A 45 17.37 0.20 6.02
N ASP A 46 18.29 -0.51 6.67
CA ASP A 46 18.17 -1.95 6.96
C ASP A 46 17.51 -2.27 8.31
N CYS A 47 16.88 -1.27 8.94
CA CYS A 47 16.16 -1.46 10.19
C CYS A 47 14.94 -0.53 10.30
N TYR A 48 14.09 -0.78 11.30
CA TYR A 48 12.87 0.00 11.59
C TYR A 48 12.56 -0.01 13.10
N GLY A 49 11.62 0.82 13.54
CA GLY A 49 11.17 0.88 14.93
C GLY A 49 12.26 1.33 15.89
N GLU A 50 12.31 0.73 17.06
CA GLU A 50 13.26 1.08 18.15
C GLU A 50 14.73 0.90 17.73
N GLU A 51 15.03 -0.07 16.90
CA GLU A 51 16.40 -0.28 16.40
C GLU A 51 16.82 0.88 15.49
N TRP A 52 15.92 1.34 14.60
CA TRP A 52 16.16 2.48 13.74
C TRP A 52 16.37 3.75 14.58
N GLU A 53 15.49 3.98 15.55
CA GLU A 53 15.57 5.13 16.46
C GLU A 53 16.90 5.17 17.21
N ARG A 54 17.29 4.05 17.82
CA ARG A 54 18.58 3.91 18.51
C ARG A 54 19.77 4.21 17.60
N LYS A 55 19.82 3.63 16.40
CA LYS A 55 20.89 3.84 15.42
C LYS A 55 20.93 5.28 14.91
N TYR A 56 19.76 5.89 14.67
CA TYR A 56 19.69 7.29 14.26
C TYR A 56 20.22 8.23 15.34
N LEU A 57 19.82 8.04 16.59
CA LEU A 57 20.31 8.84 17.71
C LEU A 57 21.82 8.63 17.94
N ASP A 58 22.34 7.42 17.72
CA ASP A 58 23.78 7.15 17.73
C ASP A 58 24.51 7.95 16.62
N CYS A 59 23.93 8.06 15.43
CA CYS A 59 24.47 8.94 14.37
C CYS A 59 24.40 10.43 14.76
N VAL A 60 23.32 10.87 15.39
CA VAL A 60 23.15 12.27 15.84
C VAL A 60 24.21 12.65 16.86
N ASN A 61 24.64 11.74 17.72
CA ASN A 61 25.64 11.99 18.76
C ASN A 61 27.10 11.85 18.27
N ASP A 62 27.32 11.32 17.08
CA ASP A 62 28.68 11.09 16.56
C ASP A 62 29.19 12.29 15.75
N GLN A 63 30.22 12.96 16.27
CA GLN A 63 30.84 14.14 15.66
C GLN A 63 31.61 13.84 14.35
N ARG A 64 31.91 12.57 14.07
CA ARG A 64 32.64 12.16 12.85
C ARG A 64 31.74 12.15 11.62
N LEU A 65 30.40 12.12 11.80
CA LEU A 65 29.43 12.11 10.72
C LEU A 65 29.09 13.53 10.29
N SER A 66 29.25 13.80 8.99
CA SER A 66 28.75 15.02 8.37
C SER A 66 27.22 15.02 8.36
N ARG A 67 26.61 16.15 8.68
CA ARG A 67 25.16 16.24 8.73
C ARG A 67 24.66 17.61 8.28
N ARG A 68 23.48 17.59 7.69
CA ARG A 68 22.68 18.80 7.51
C ARG A 68 21.53 18.80 8.51
N VAL A 69 21.45 19.86 9.29
CA VAL A 69 20.38 20.04 10.28
C VAL A 69 19.31 20.94 9.70
N ILE A 70 18.04 20.55 9.86
CA ILE A 70 16.87 21.29 9.41
C ILE A 70 15.74 21.10 10.42
N SER A 71 14.91 22.12 10.68
CA SER A 71 13.77 21.97 11.56
C SER A 71 12.70 21.05 10.95
N ILE A 72 12.01 20.27 11.79
CA ILE A 72 10.88 19.42 11.34
C ILE A 72 9.82 20.27 10.64
N LYS A 73 9.53 21.45 11.17
CA LYS A 73 8.62 22.44 10.58
C LYS A 73 8.98 22.80 9.15
N ASP A 74 10.27 23.01 8.87
CA ASP A 74 10.71 23.37 7.53
C ASP A 74 10.67 22.17 6.57
N ILE A 75 10.92 20.94 7.05
CA ILE A 75 10.70 19.73 6.27
C ILE A 75 9.22 19.61 5.90
N VAL A 76 8.32 19.68 6.86
CA VAL A 76 6.87 19.57 6.64
C VAL A 76 6.39 20.68 5.69
N ARG A 77 6.84 21.93 5.89
CA ARG A 77 6.49 23.05 4.99
C ARG A 77 6.95 22.78 3.54
N LEU A 78 8.18 22.28 3.37
CA LEU A 78 8.72 21.96 2.04
C LEU A 78 7.92 20.84 1.37
N VAL A 79 7.57 19.79 2.11
CA VAL A 79 6.77 18.66 1.62
C VAL A 79 5.37 19.12 1.22
N LEU A 80 4.68 19.86 2.08
CA LEU A 80 3.33 20.37 1.80
C LEU A 80 3.33 21.31 0.58
N ARG A 81 4.33 22.21 0.48
CA ARG A 81 4.47 23.09 -0.67
C ARG A 81 4.68 22.30 -1.96
N SER A 82 5.56 21.29 -1.95
CA SER A 82 5.80 20.44 -3.10
C SER A 82 4.53 19.65 -3.49
N ALA A 83 3.82 19.08 -2.51
CA ALA A 83 2.59 18.32 -2.74
C ALA A 83 1.49 19.19 -3.37
N VAL A 84 1.33 20.45 -2.95
CA VAL A 84 0.36 21.39 -3.54
C VAL A 84 0.75 21.77 -4.98
N GLU A 85 2.05 21.94 -5.24
CA GLU A 85 2.54 22.37 -6.57
C GLU A 85 2.61 21.23 -7.60
N THR A 86 2.89 20.00 -7.17
CA THR A 86 3.21 18.87 -8.07
C THR A 86 2.46 17.57 -7.75
N GLY A 87 1.69 17.49 -6.66
CA GLY A 87 1.08 16.25 -6.17
C GLY A 87 2.06 15.29 -5.48
N THR A 88 3.33 15.65 -5.34
CA THR A 88 4.39 14.82 -4.73
C THR A 88 5.22 15.64 -3.74
N PRO A 89 5.96 15.01 -2.81
CA PRO A 89 6.19 13.58 -2.62
C PRO A 89 4.99 12.86 -2.01
N PHE A 90 4.89 11.54 -2.26
CA PHE A 90 4.01 10.67 -1.51
C PHE A 90 4.59 10.40 -0.12
N THR A 91 3.72 10.00 0.82
CA THR A 91 4.13 9.65 2.19
C THR A 91 3.94 8.17 2.45
N PHE A 92 4.91 7.56 3.12
CA PHE A 92 4.92 6.15 3.45
C PHE A 92 5.49 5.99 4.88
N ASN A 93 4.79 5.27 5.75
CA ASN A 93 5.18 5.12 7.15
C ASN A 93 6.01 3.85 7.35
N ARG A 94 7.32 4.01 7.43
CA ARG A 94 8.32 2.94 7.47
C ARG A 94 8.04 1.89 8.56
N ASP A 95 7.88 2.35 9.78
CA ASP A 95 7.78 1.46 10.92
C ASP A 95 6.43 0.75 10.95
N THR A 96 5.36 1.47 10.61
CA THR A 96 4.01 0.91 10.55
C THR A 96 3.89 -0.22 9.54
N VAL A 97 4.40 -0.05 8.32
CA VAL A 97 4.31 -1.10 7.29
C VAL A 97 5.15 -2.33 7.65
N ASN A 98 6.33 -2.12 8.26
CA ASN A 98 7.20 -3.22 8.65
C ASN A 98 6.66 -3.97 9.87
N ARG A 99 6.06 -3.30 10.85
CA ARG A 99 5.36 -3.97 11.96
C ARG A 99 4.16 -4.79 11.48
N ALA A 100 3.44 -4.31 10.47
CA ALA A 100 2.29 -4.99 9.90
C ALA A 100 2.64 -6.11 8.91
N ASN A 101 3.91 -6.19 8.48
CA ASN A 101 4.39 -7.13 7.47
C ASN A 101 4.22 -8.60 7.92
N PRO A 102 3.38 -9.40 7.25
CA PRO A 102 3.18 -10.79 7.63
C PRO A 102 4.36 -11.71 7.29
N ASN A 103 5.33 -11.21 6.54
CA ASN A 103 6.51 -11.95 6.10
C ASN A 103 7.83 -11.35 6.64
N ALA A 104 7.79 -10.68 7.79
CA ALA A 104 8.95 -10.03 8.40
C ALA A 104 10.11 -11.01 8.71
N HIS A 105 9.82 -12.32 8.86
CA HIS A 105 10.83 -13.37 9.06
C HIS A 105 11.76 -13.57 7.84
N LYS A 106 11.40 -13.06 6.67
CA LYS A 106 12.18 -13.20 5.41
C LYS A 106 12.80 -11.92 4.92
N GLY A 107 12.31 -10.78 5.36
CA GLY A 107 12.83 -9.52 4.85
C GLY A 107 12.08 -8.31 5.34
N MET A 108 12.38 -7.18 4.76
CA MET A 108 11.85 -5.88 5.13
C MET A 108 11.23 -5.18 3.92
N ILE A 109 10.30 -4.29 4.20
CA ILE A 109 9.69 -3.39 3.22
C ILE A 109 10.47 -2.08 3.22
N TYR A 110 11.24 -1.83 2.15
CA TYR A 110 12.07 -0.63 2.02
C TYR A 110 11.34 0.56 1.43
N CYS A 111 10.48 0.30 0.44
CA CYS A 111 9.68 1.32 -0.23
C CYS A 111 8.38 0.71 -0.78
N SER A 112 7.60 1.52 -1.47
CA SER A 112 6.36 1.12 -2.13
C SER A 112 6.45 1.39 -3.64
N ASN A 113 5.41 1.02 -4.39
CA ASN A 113 5.23 1.40 -5.80
C ASN A 113 4.82 2.88 -5.93
N LEU A 114 4.64 3.36 -7.17
CA LEU A 114 4.26 4.74 -7.47
C LEU A 114 3.02 5.19 -6.68
N CYS A 115 1.99 4.35 -6.61
CA CYS A 115 0.72 4.70 -5.96
C CYS A 115 0.64 4.33 -4.48
N THR A 116 1.70 3.80 -3.88
CA THR A 116 1.89 3.49 -2.45
C THR A 116 1.01 2.40 -1.85
N GLU A 117 0.31 1.60 -2.68
CA GLU A 117 -0.51 0.49 -2.19
C GLU A 117 0.25 -0.83 -1.99
N ILE A 118 1.39 -1.02 -2.64
CA ILE A 118 2.19 -2.23 -2.53
C ILE A 118 3.18 -2.12 -1.37
N ALA A 119 3.10 -3.05 -0.43
CA ALA A 119 4.00 -3.16 0.70
C ALA A 119 4.44 -4.63 0.84
N GLN A 120 5.58 -4.97 0.24
CA GLN A 120 6.11 -6.34 0.18
C GLN A 120 7.61 -6.34 0.45
N ASN A 121 8.14 -7.47 0.90
CA ASN A 121 9.57 -7.64 1.11
C ASN A 121 10.36 -7.36 -0.16
N MET A 122 11.45 -6.62 0.01
CA MET A 122 12.41 -6.30 -1.04
C MET A 122 13.81 -6.68 -0.59
N ALA A 123 14.68 -7.03 -1.55
CA ALA A 123 16.09 -7.24 -1.30
C ALA A 123 16.90 -6.89 -2.55
N PRO A 124 18.11 -6.34 -2.42
CA PRO A 124 18.97 -6.01 -3.56
C PRO A 124 19.42 -7.25 -4.31
N ILE A 125 19.69 -7.08 -5.61
CA ILE A 125 20.37 -8.08 -6.44
C ILE A 125 21.85 -7.94 -6.18
N GLU A 126 22.50 -9.04 -5.81
CA GLU A 126 23.94 -9.07 -5.52
C GLU A 126 24.71 -9.66 -6.71
N THR A 127 25.69 -8.94 -7.23
CA THR A 127 26.61 -9.48 -8.24
C THR A 127 27.68 -10.34 -7.55
N VAL A 128 27.69 -11.62 -7.89
CA VAL A 128 28.63 -12.61 -7.33
C VAL A 128 29.95 -12.62 -8.11
N SER A 129 29.86 -12.68 -9.45
CA SER A 129 31.05 -12.63 -10.33
C SER A 129 30.73 -11.94 -11.66
N LYS A 130 31.79 -11.45 -12.30
CA LYS A 130 31.76 -11.01 -13.71
C LYS A 130 32.96 -11.65 -14.40
N GLU A 131 32.71 -12.42 -15.44
CA GLU A 131 33.71 -13.16 -16.18
C GLU A 131 33.62 -12.80 -17.66
N VAL A 132 34.76 -12.78 -18.33
CA VAL A 132 34.84 -12.56 -19.77
C VAL A 132 35.11 -13.92 -20.41
N GLU A 133 34.21 -14.35 -21.26
CA GLU A 133 34.26 -15.65 -21.93
C GLU A 133 34.23 -15.47 -23.45
N THR A 134 34.75 -16.47 -24.19
CA THR A 134 34.55 -16.57 -25.64
C THR A 134 33.46 -17.60 -25.90
N LYS A 135 32.37 -17.18 -26.52
CA LYS A 135 31.24 -18.05 -26.87
C LYS A 135 30.87 -17.84 -28.34
N ASP A 136 30.82 -18.94 -29.10
CA ASP A 136 30.51 -18.92 -30.52
C ASP A 136 31.39 -17.98 -31.38
N GLY A 137 32.65 -17.76 -30.94
CA GLY A 137 33.63 -16.87 -31.58
C GLY A 137 33.57 -15.43 -31.16
N ASP A 138 32.61 -15.04 -30.32
CA ASP A 138 32.45 -13.67 -29.78
C ASP A 138 32.90 -13.58 -28.32
N THR A 139 33.38 -12.38 -27.94
CA THR A 139 33.67 -12.07 -26.54
C THR A 139 32.38 -11.67 -25.81
N VAL A 140 32.00 -12.44 -24.80
CA VAL A 140 30.83 -12.17 -23.96
C VAL A 140 31.22 -11.90 -22.52
N VAL A 141 30.44 -11.04 -21.85
CA VAL A 141 30.57 -10.79 -20.40
C VAL A 141 29.47 -11.54 -19.68
N VAL A 142 29.84 -12.56 -18.91
CA VAL A 142 28.90 -13.33 -18.07
C VAL A 142 28.88 -12.68 -16.68
N THR A 143 27.68 -12.28 -16.26
CA THR A 143 27.47 -11.76 -14.91
C THR A 143 26.60 -12.74 -14.12
N THR A 144 27.21 -13.34 -13.08
CA THR A 144 26.47 -14.19 -12.14
C THR A 144 25.93 -13.34 -11.02
N THR A 145 24.63 -13.47 -10.77
CA THR A 145 23.95 -12.70 -9.71
C THR A 145 23.23 -13.64 -8.75
N ARG A 146 23.23 -13.27 -7.46
CA ARG A 146 22.28 -13.81 -6.50
C ARG A 146 21.02 -12.96 -6.59
N PRO A 147 19.84 -13.56 -6.89
CA PRO A 147 18.60 -12.80 -6.98
C PRO A 147 18.23 -12.26 -5.60
N GLY A 148 17.87 -10.98 -5.55
CA GLY A 148 17.16 -10.38 -4.43
C GLY A 148 15.65 -10.64 -4.52
N GLU A 149 14.88 -9.73 -3.95
CA GLU A 149 13.42 -9.75 -4.05
C GLU A 149 12.96 -8.57 -4.90
N PHE A 150 12.58 -8.85 -6.14
CA PHE A 150 12.12 -7.89 -7.15
C PHE A 150 10.59 -7.93 -7.24
N VAL A 151 9.93 -6.98 -6.55
CA VAL A 151 8.47 -6.93 -6.42
C VAL A 151 7.82 -6.45 -7.71
N VAL A 152 6.72 -7.10 -8.11
CA VAL A 152 5.86 -6.71 -9.23
C VAL A 152 4.41 -6.66 -8.77
N CYS A 153 3.69 -5.59 -9.16
CA CYS A 153 2.26 -5.45 -8.88
C CYS A 153 1.43 -6.46 -9.68
N ASN A 154 0.58 -7.24 -9.00
CA ASN A 154 -0.41 -8.14 -9.58
C ASN A 154 -1.76 -7.82 -8.95
N LEU A 155 -2.54 -6.96 -9.60
CA LEU A 155 -3.66 -6.24 -9.00
C LEU A 155 -5.00 -6.56 -9.67
N ALA A 156 -6.05 -6.59 -8.86
CA ALA A 156 -7.45 -6.51 -9.29
C ALA A 156 -8.25 -5.69 -8.29
N SER A 157 -9.39 -5.15 -8.71
CA SER A 157 -10.25 -4.33 -7.87
C SER A 157 -11.71 -4.71 -7.99
N LEU A 158 -12.35 -4.95 -6.85
CA LEU A 158 -13.79 -5.20 -6.74
C LEU A 158 -14.56 -3.89 -6.83
N SER A 159 -15.62 -3.82 -7.65
CA SER A 159 -16.47 -2.64 -7.74
C SER A 159 -17.54 -2.66 -6.64
N LEU A 160 -17.30 -2.01 -5.50
CA LEU A 160 -18.17 -2.05 -4.32
C LEU A 160 -19.61 -1.55 -4.59
N GLY A 161 -19.77 -0.54 -5.45
CA GLY A 161 -21.09 -0.03 -5.82
C GLY A 161 -21.95 -1.05 -6.58
N ARG A 162 -21.34 -2.10 -7.13
CA ARG A 162 -22.00 -3.15 -7.93
C ARG A 162 -22.03 -4.51 -7.25
N LEU A 163 -21.39 -4.66 -6.10
CA LEU A 163 -21.37 -5.91 -5.34
C LEU A 163 -22.56 -6.02 -4.39
N PRO A 164 -23.03 -7.24 -4.11
CA PRO A 164 -24.08 -7.50 -3.13
C PRO A 164 -23.49 -7.48 -1.72
N LEU A 165 -23.10 -6.31 -1.20
CA LEU A 165 -22.37 -6.16 0.06
C LEU A 165 -23.16 -6.68 1.29
N GLU A 166 -24.46 -6.87 1.15
CA GLU A 166 -25.35 -7.43 2.18
C GLU A 166 -25.41 -8.96 2.15
N ASP A 167 -24.95 -9.58 1.07
CA ASP A 167 -24.92 -11.04 0.88
C ASP A 167 -23.49 -11.54 1.02
N GLU A 168 -23.15 -11.94 2.25
CA GLU A 168 -21.80 -12.37 2.59
C GLU A 168 -21.33 -13.58 1.79
N GLU A 169 -22.21 -14.54 1.50
CA GLU A 169 -21.84 -15.74 0.73
C GLU A 169 -21.49 -15.40 -0.72
N LYS A 170 -22.29 -14.53 -1.35
CA LYS A 170 -21.94 -14.02 -2.70
C LYS A 170 -20.65 -13.19 -2.69
N MET A 171 -20.40 -12.42 -1.62
CA MET A 171 -19.15 -11.69 -1.48
C MET A 171 -17.98 -12.64 -1.40
N LYS A 172 -18.05 -13.69 -0.59
CA LYS A 172 -17.03 -14.74 -0.48
C LYS A 172 -16.74 -15.39 -1.84
N GLU A 173 -17.78 -15.75 -2.58
CA GLU A 173 -17.64 -16.35 -3.93
C GLU A 173 -16.89 -15.42 -4.89
N LYS A 174 -17.26 -14.12 -4.95
CA LYS A 174 -16.62 -13.14 -5.83
C LYS A 174 -15.16 -12.93 -5.45
N VAL A 175 -14.88 -12.77 -4.15
CA VAL A 175 -13.49 -12.62 -3.65
C VAL A 175 -12.68 -13.86 -4.00
N ALA A 176 -13.19 -15.07 -3.74
CA ALA A 176 -12.48 -16.31 -4.05
C ALA A 176 -12.18 -16.46 -5.55
N THR A 177 -13.11 -16.07 -6.41
CA THR A 177 -12.91 -16.08 -7.86
C THR A 177 -11.76 -15.16 -8.27
N VAL A 178 -11.70 -13.93 -7.74
CA VAL A 178 -10.66 -12.96 -8.08
C VAL A 178 -9.31 -13.38 -7.51
N VAL A 179 -9.25 -13.88 -6.26
CA VAL A 179 -8.01 -14.40 -5.67
C VAL A 179 -7.43 -15.54 -6.53
N ARG A 180 -8.27 -16.48 -6.97
CA ARG A 180 -7.86 -17.56 -7.87
C ARG A 180 -7.37 -17.04 -9.22
N ALA A 181 -8.05 -16.05 -9.79
CA ALA A 181 -7.64 -15.42 -11.05
C ALA A 181 -6.27 -14.76 -10.93
N LEU A 182 -6.03 -13.99 -9.87
CA LEU A 182 -4.74 -13.35 -9.60
C LEU A 182 -3.61 -14.38 -9.36
N ASP A 183 -3.90 -15.48 -8.62
CA ASP A 183 -2.92 -16.56 -8.45
C ASP A 183 -2.55 -17.22 -9.78
N ASN A 184 -3.52 -17.43 -10.68
CA ASN A 184 -3.26 -17.99 -12.00
C ASN A 184 -2.43 -17.06 -12.89
N VAL A 185 -2.66 -15.73 -12.82
CA VAL A 185 -1.88 -14.74 -13.58
C VAL A 185 -0.39 -14.84 -13.27
N ILE A 186 0.02 -15.16 -12.05
CA ILE A 186 1.43 -15.34 -11.68
C ILE A 186 2.12 -16.42 -12.55
N ASN A 187 1.41 -17.47 -12.90
CA ASN A 187 1.96 -18.54 -13.73
C ASN A 187 1.84 -18.27 -15.24
N LEU A 188 0.80 -17.54 -15.65
CA LEU A 188 0.48 -17.29 -17.06
C LEU A 188 1.20 -16.07 -17.63
N ASN A 189 1.68 -15.17 -16.77
CA ASN A 189 2.29 -13.91 -17.18
C ASN A 189 3.67 -14.13 -17.82
N PHE A 190 4.00 -13.27 -18.77
CA PHE A 190 5.36 -13.15 -19.30
C PHE A 190 6.17 -12.21 -18.38
N TYR A 191 7.36 -12.65 -17.99
CA TYR A 191 8.27 -11.87 -17.16
C TYR A 191 9.51 -11.47 -17.99
N PRO A 192 9.65 -10.19 -18.37
CA PRO A 192 10.84 -9.73 -19.10
C PRO A 192 12.11 -9.75 -18.24
N VAL A 193 11.94 -9.79 -16.91
CA VAL A 193 13.04 -9.79 -15.94
C VAL A 193 12.96 -11.06 -15.08
N PRO A 194 13.96 -11.97 -15.15
CA PRO A 194 13.95 -13.23 -14.41
C PRO A 194 13.79 -13.07 -12.90
N TYR A 195 14.35 -12.01 -12.32
CA TYR A 195 14.23 -11.72 -10.88
C TYR A 195 12.78 -11.50 -10.44
N ALA A 196 11.98 -10.82 -11.27
CA ALA A 196 10.56 -10.60 -11.04
C ALA A 196 9.79 -11.92 -11.05
N GLN A 197 10.09 -12.81 -11.98
CA GLN A 197 9.49 -14.15 -12.05
C GLN A 197 9.79 -14.95 -10.78
N LEU A 198 11.05 -14.99 -10.36
CA LEU A 198 11.48 -15.71 -9.15
C LEU A 198 10.77 -15.20 -7.90
N THR A 199 10.72 -13.87 -7.69
CA THR A 199 10.05 -13.28 -6.54
C THR A 199 8.56 -13.59 -6.54
N ASN A 200 7.88 -13.39 -7.69
CA ASN A 200 6.46 -13.69 -7.81
C ASN A 200 6.13 -15.18 -7.60
N GLN A 201 6.96 -16.09 -8.08
CA GLN A 201 6.76 -17.51 -7.87
C GLN A 201 6.98 -17.95 -6.42
N ARG A 202 7.93 -17.33 -5.71
CA ARG A 202 8.25 -17.65 -4.31
C ARG A 202 7.20 -17.13 -3.33
N TYR A 203 6.79 -15.87 -3.46
CA TYR A 203 5.83 -15.22 -2.57
C TYR A 203 4.39 -15.38 -3.05
N ARG A 204 4.17 -15.52 -4.34
CA ARG A 204 2.85 -15.55 -4.96
C ARG A 204 1.96 -14.38 -4.52
N SER A 205 2.57 -13.20 -4.43
CA SER A 205 1.92 -11.98 -3.96
C SER A 205 0.82 -11.53 -4.90
N ILE A 206 -0.31 -11.14 -4.34
CA ILE A 206 -1.41 -10.52 -5.06
C ILE A 206 -1.81 -9.22 -4.35
N GLY A 207 -2.55 -8.37 -5.02
CA GLY A 207 -3.11 -7.15 -4.46
C GLY A 207 -4.57 -7.02 -4.88
N LEU A 208 -5.46 -7.64 -4.14
CA LEU A 208 -6.89 -7.43 -4.29
C LEU A 208 -7.29 -6.12 -3.61
N GLY A 209 -7.80 -5.17 -4.37
CA GLY A 209 -8.31 -3.90 -3.91
C GLY A 209 -9.78 -3.71 -4.23
N ILE A 210 -10.21 -2.47 -4.15
CA ILE A 210 -11.57 -2.05 -4.45
C ILE A 210 -11.60 -0.79 -5.32
N SER A 211 -12.71 -0.61 -6.01
CA SER A 211 -13.16 0.65 -6.61
C SER A 211 -14.60 0.92 -6.19
N GLY A 212 -15.13 2.10 -6.48
CA GLY A 212 -16.52 2.37 -6.20
C GLY A 212 -16.86 2.59 -4.72
N TYR A 213 -15.91 3.05 -3.93
CA TYR A 213 -16.12 3.29 -2.51
C TYR A 213 -17.21 4.35 -2.26
N HIS A 214 -17.06 5.54 -2.86
CA HIS A 214 -18.07 6.59 -2.74
C HIS A 214 -19.41 6.19 -3.40
N HIS A 215 -19.36 5.43 -4.50
CA HIS A 215 -20.57 4.87 -5.13
C HIS A 215 -21.33 3.94 -4.17
N ALA A 216 -20.62 3.06 -3.45
CA ALA A 216 -21.25 2.17 -2.48
C ALA A 216 -21.93 2.91 -1.32
N LEU A 217 -21.29 3.97 -0.82
CA LEU A 217 -21.86 4.83 0.22
C LEU A 217 -23.09 5.58 -0.27
N ALA A 218 -23.00 6.22 -1.45
CA ALA A 218 -24.09 7.02 -2.02
C ALA A 218 -25.33 6.15 -2.29
N LYS A 219 -25.15 4.97 -2.87
CA LYS A 219 -26.24 4.00 -3.13
C LYS A 219 -26.98 3.58 -1.86
N ARG A 220 -26.27 3.56 -0.71
CA ARG A 220 -26.85 3.23 0.60
C ARG A 220 -27.27 4.44 1.41
N ARG A 221 -27.17 5.64 0.82
CA ARG A 221 -27.50 6.90 1.47
C ARG A 221 -26.66 7.18 2.73
N ILE A 222 -25.44 6.62 2.77
CA ILE A 222 -24.49 6.85 3.85
C ILE A 222 -23.65 8.09 3.51
N LYS A 223 -23.64 9.05 4.43
CA LYS A 223 -22.83 10.27 4.27
C LYS A 223 -21.35 9.99 4.52
N TRP A 224 -20.47 10.61 3.72
CA TRP A 224 -19.02 10.48 3.91
C TRP A 224 -18.56 10.88 5.31
N GLU A 225 -19.09 11.98 5.83
CA GLU A 225 -18.77 12.52 7.15
C GLU A 225 -19.75 11.98 8.21
N SER A 226 -19.69 10.68 8.49
CA SER A 226 -20.53 10.02 9.49
C SER A 226 -19.85 8.81 10.14
N GLU A 227 -20.19 8.49 11.37
CA GLU A 227 -19.74 7.25 12.03
C GLU A 227 -20.29 6.01 11.31
N GLU A 228 -21.53 6.07 10.81
CA GLU A 228 -22.15 5.01 9.99
C GLU A 228 -21.25 4.60 8.80
N HIS A 229 -20.57 5.58 8.16
CA HIS A 229 -19.61 5.32 7.09
C HIS A 229 -18.45 4.46 7.60
N LEU A 230 -17.89 4.79 8.76
CA LEU A 230 -16.75 4.06 9.34
C LEU A 230 -17.15 2.64 9.71
N GLU A 231 -18.27 2.47 10.41
CA GLU A 231 -18.81 1.17 10.81
C GLU A 231 -19.15 0.27 9.63
N PHE A 232 -19.82 0.84 8.62
CA PHE A 232 -20.19 0.11 7.40
C PHE A 232 -18.95 -0.40 6.66
N MET A 233 -17.95 0.47 6.47
CA MET A 233 -16.74 0.08 5.73
C MET A 233 -15.80 -0.81 6.52
N ASP A 234 -15.77 -0.70 7.85
CA ASP A 234 -15.07 -1.67 8.70
C ASP A 234 -15.58 -3.09 8.43
N LYS A 235 -16.90 -3.27 8.50
CA LYS A 235 -17.55 -4.56 8.22
C LYS A 235 -17.30 -5.06 6.79
N VAL A 236 -17.38 -4.19 5.79
CA VAL A 236 -17.13 -4.56 4.38
C VAL A 236 -15.70 -5.05 4.18
N PHE A 237 -14.71 -4.30 4.70
CA PHE A 237 -13.31 -4.68 4.56
C PHE A 237 -12.95 -5.91 5.39
N GLU A 238 -13.54 -6.09 6.57
CA GLU A 238 -13.42 -7.31 7.35
C GLU A 238 -13.91 -8.55 6.56
N THR A 239 -15.08 -8.44 5.94
CA THR A 239 -15.65 -9.51 5.12
C THR A 239 -14.76 -9.86 3.92
N ILE A 240 -14.23 -8.83 3.22
CA ILE A 240 -13.32 -9.02 2.08
C ILE A 240 -12.02 -9.70 2.54
N ASN A 241 -11.43 -9.23 3.64
CA ASN A 241 -10.20 -9.79 4.18
C ASN A 241 -10.38 -11.27 4.58
N ARG A 242 -11.43 -11.57 5.35
CA ARG A 242 -11.74 -12.94 5.76
C ARG A 242 -11.94 -13.86 4.56
N ALA A 243 -12.68 -13.40 3.55
CA ALA A 243 -12.91 -14.15 2.33
C ALA A 243 -11.61 -14.37 1.52
N ALA A 244 -10.74 -13.36 1.44
CA ALA A 244 -9.45 -13.47 0.73
C ALA A 244 -8.50 -14.46 1.41
N ILE A 245 -8.42 -14.41 2.75
CA ILE A 245 -7.60 -15.36 3.53
C ILE A 245 -8.09 -16.80 3.32
N LEU A 246 -9.40 -17.04 3.45
CA LEU A 246 -9.97 -18.38 3.24
C LEU A 246 -9.78 -18.87 1.81
N ALA A 247 -9.93 -17.97 0.81
CA ALA A 247 -9.70 -18.31 -0.61
C ALA A 247 -8.24 -18.71 -0.85
N SER A 248 -7.29 -17.95 -0.32
CA SER A 248 -5.86 -18.27 -0.43
C SER A 248 -5.50 -19.56 0.31
N SER A 249 -6.09 -19.81 1.48
CA SER A 249 -5.88 -21.04 2.23
C SER A 249 -6.45 -22.26 1.50
N ASN A 250 -7.62 -22.15 0.88
CA ASN A 250 -8.18 -23.21 0.05
C ASN A 250 -7.33 -23.48 -1.19
N LEU A 251 -6.74 -22.45 -1.81
CA LEU A 251 -5.78 -22.63 -2.90
C LEU A 251 -4.48 -23.30 -2.43
N ALA A 252 -4.04 -23.03 -1.20
CA ALA A 252 -2.89 -23.71 -0.63
C ALA A 252 -3.15 -25.21 -0.44
N LYS A 253 -4.36 -25.60 -0.01
CA LYS A 253 -4.78 -26.99 0.04
C LYS A 253 -4.75 -27.68 -1.32
N GLU A 254 -5.11 -26.97 -2.41
CA GLU A 254 -5.10 -27.51 -3.77
C GLU A 254 -3.71 -27.58 -4.41
N LYS A 255 -2.90 -26.52 -4.20
CA LYS A 255 -1.69 -26.25 -5.00
C LYS A 255 -0.42 -26.09 -4.18
N GLY A 256 -0.49 -26.26 -2.87
CA GLY A 256 0.59 -25.99 -1.92
C GLY A 256 0.71 -24.51 -1.51
N SER A 257 1.31 -24.29 -0.36
CA SER A 257 1.59 -22.95 0.17
C SER A 257 2.67 -22.22 -0.64
N TYR A 258 2.75 -20.89 -0.50
CA TYR A 258 3.90 -20.14 -1.00
C TYR A 258 5.19 -20.58 -0.26
N GLN A 259 6.35 -20.36 -0.89
CA GLN A 259 7.62 -20.93 -0.46
C GLN A 259 8.03 -20.55 0.97
N PHE A 260 7.68 -19.34 1.42
CA PHE A 260 8.10 -18.80 2.71
C PHE A 260 6.98 -18.76 3.75
N PHE A 261 5.99 -19.64 3.61
CA PHE A 261 4.87 -19.71 4.56
C PHE A 261 5.32 -20.06 5.98
N GLU A 262 6.29 -20.97 6.10
CA GLU A 262 6.83 -21.40 7.38
C GLU A 262 7.57 -20.25 8.08
N GLY A 263 7.20 -19.98 9.33
CA GLY A 263 7.71 -18.88 10.15
C GLY A 263 7.02 -17.53 9.89
N SER A 264 6.07 -17.43 8.94
CA SER A 264 5.31 -16.22 8.70
C SER A 264 4.29 -15.92 9.81
N ASP A 265 3.85 -14.67 9.89
CA ASP A 265 2.75 -14.28 10.79
C ASP A 265 1.44 -15.02 10.46
N TRP A 266 1.28 -15.49 9.24
CA TRP A 266 0.16 -16.35 8.84
C TRP A 266 0.21 -17.69 9.55
N GLN A 267 1.38 -18.36 9.54
CA GLN A 267 1.54 -19.67 10.19
C GLN A 267 1.48 -19.57 11.70
N THR A 268 2.16 -18.60 12.28
CA THR A 268 2.23 -18.42 13.73
C THR A 268 0.91 -17.91 14.32
N GLY A 269 0.05 -17.33 13.50
CA GLY A 269 -1.17 -16.66 13.91
C GLY A 269 -0.98 -15.23 14.38
N THR A 270 0.25 -14.72 14.40
CA THR A 270 0.59 -13.35 14.80
C THR A 270 -0.14 -12.29 13.95
N TYR A 271 -0.46 -12.61 12.69
CA TYR A 271 -1.28 -11.76 11.82
C TYR A 271 -2.63 -11.42 12.47
N PHE A 272 -3.30 -12.42 13.06
CA PHE A 272 -4.61 -12.25 13.70
C PHE A 272 -4.48 -11.49 15.02
N ASP A 273 -3.46 -11.81 15.81
CA ASP A 273 -3.20 -11.17 17.11
C ASP A 273 -2.92 -9.66 16.94
N LYS A 274 -2.07 -9.28 15.99
CA LYS A 274 -1.74 -7.88 15.66
C LYS A 274 -2.97 -7.05 15.26
N ARG A 275 -4.04 -7.69 14.76
CA ARG A 275 -5.26 -7.04 14.28
C ARG A 275 -6.44 -7.15 15.24
N GLY A 276 -6.28 -7.86 16.38
CA GLY A 276 -7.33 -8.08 17.36
C GLY A 276 -8.50 -8.88 16.79
N TYR A 277 -8.19 -9.93 16.03
CA TYR A 277 -9.17 -10.82 15.44
C TYR A 277 -9.50 -12.00 16.38
N ASP A 278 -10.31 -11.72 17.41
CA ASP A 278 -10.56 -12.64 18.52
C ASP A 278 -11.92 -13.35 18.47
N SER A 279 -12.82 -13.01 17.55
CA SER A 279 -14.13 -13.64 17.43
C SER A 279 -14.02 -15.13 17.08
N ALA A 280 -15.08 -15.91 17.38
CA ALA A 280 -15.12 -17.35 17.05
C ALA A 280 -14.87 -17.61 15.56
N GLU A 281 -15.44 -16.77 14.70
CA GLU A 281 -15.25 -16.84 13.25
C GLU A 281 -13.77 -16.65 12.84
N TRP A 282 -13.08 -15.68 13.45
CA TRP A 282 -11.66 -15.47 13.20
C TRP A 282 -10.78 -16.59 13.77
N GLN A 283 -11.17 -17.18 14.90
CA GLN A 283 -10.47 -18.37 15.42
C GLN A 283 -10.56 -19.56 14.46
N ASP A 284 -11.69 -19.74 13.79
CA ASP A 284 -11.86 -20.80 12.79
C ASP A 284 -11.05 -20.51 11.52
N VAL A 285 -10.95 -19.25 11.08
CA VAL A 285 -10.05 -18.85 9.99
C VAL A 285 -8.59 -19.13 10.37
N ARG A 286 -8.17 -18.75 11.57
CA ARG A 286 -6.81 -19.00 12.10
C ARG A 286 -6.47 -20.51 12.08
N LYS A 287 -7.37 -21.35 12.56
CA LYS A 287 -7.20 -22.81 12.52
C LYS A 287 -7.10 -23.35 11.09
N THR A 288 -7.93 -22.83 10.19
CA THR A 288 -7.91 -23.20 8.78
C THR A 288 -6.58 -22.86 8.12
N VAL A 289 -6.06 -21.65 8.34
CA VAL A 289 -4.76 -21.22 7.85
C VAL A 289 -3.62 -22.06 8.43
N ALA A 290 -3.65 -22.34 9.73
CA ALA A 290 -2.62 -23.18 10.37
C ALA A 290 -2.59 -24.61 9.79
N LEU A 291 -3.76 -25.16 9.45
CA LEU A 291 -3.89 -26.52 8.92
C LEU A 291 -3.57 -26.63 7.42
N GLN A 292 -4.05 -25.68 6.62
CA GLN A 292 -4.00 -25.74 5.16
C GLN A 292 -2.88 -24.91 4.54
N GLY A 293 -2.35 -23.94 5.29
CA GLY A 293 -1.38 -22.96 4.80
C GLY A 293 -2.00 -21.78 4.06
N MET A 294 -1.16 -20.98 3.42
CA MET A 294 -1.54 -19.85 2.55
C MET A 294 -0.88 -20.01 1.18
N ARG A 295 -1.65 -19.82 0.10
CA ARG A 295 -1.12 -19.83 -1.26
C ARG A 295 -0.36 -18.57 -1.60
N ASN A 296 -0.79 -17.43 -1.07
CA ASN A 296 -0.31 -16.10 -1.38
C ASN A 296 0.27 -15.45 -0.12
N ALA A 297 1.47 -14.92 -0.20
CA ALA A 297 2.16 -14.27 0.91
C ALA A 297 1.53 -12.92 1.29
N TYR A 298 0.95 -12.23 0.31
CA TYR A 298 0.26 -10.96 0.45
C TYR A 298 -1.04 -11.01 -0.36
N LEU A 299 -2.12 -10.40 0.16
CA LEU A 299 -3.47 -10.53 -0.38
C LEU A 299 -4.09 -9.20 -0.82
N LEU A 300 -4.16 -8.21 0.08
CA LEU A 300 -4.93 -7.00 -0.13
C LEU A 300 -4.03 -5.78 -0.34
N ALA A 301 -4.28 -5.07 -1.43
CA ALA A 301 -3.67 -3.78 -1.73
C ALA A 301 -4.69 -2.94 -2.51
N VAL A 302 -4.91 -1.69 -2.11
CA VAL A 302 -5.94 -0.86 -2.73
C VAL A 302 -5.34 0.18 -3.65
N ALA A 303 -5.39 -0.09 -4.94
CA ALA A 303 -4.92 0.79 -6.01
C ALA A 303 -5.91 1.94 -6.30
N PRO A 304 -5.45 3.05 -6.92
CA PRO A 304 -6.30 4.22 -7.23
C PRO A 304 -7.42 3.95 -8.23
N THR A 305 -7.27 3.00 -9.14
CA THR A 305 -8.22 2.59 -10.19
C THR A 305 -8.77 3.70 -11.08
N SER A 306 -8.01 4.77 -11.32
CA SER A 306 -8.44 5.97 -12.05
C SER A 306 -9.02 5.69 -13.45
N SER A 307 -8.47 4.71 -14.17
CA SER A 307 -8.93 4.34 -15.53
C SER A 307 -9.91 3.18 -15.52
N THR A 308 -9.66 2.14 -14.69
CA THR A 308 -10.49 0.94 -14.65
C THR A 308 -11.87 1.21 -14.04
N SER A 309 -11.99 2.17 -13.12
CA SER A 309 -13.27 2.60 -12.57
C SER A 309 -14.20 3.23 -13.62
N ILE A 310 -13.63 3.90 -14.64
CA ILE A 310 -14.39 4.46 -15.77
C ILE A 310 -15.05 3.33 -16.56
N ILE A 311 -14.27 2.32 -16.90
CA ILE A 311 -14.74 1.14 -17.64
C ILE A 311 -15.81 0.40 -16.83
N ALA A 312 -15.61 0.28 -15.52
CA ALA A 312 -16.56 -0.35 -14.61
C ALA A 312 -17.79 0.51 -14.30
N GLY A 313 -17.86 1.77 -14.75
CA GLY A 313 -18.97 2.70 -14.47
C GLY A 313 -19.16 2.95 -12.97
N THR A 314 -18.06 3.19 -12.23
CA THR A 314 -18.07 3.39 -10.78
C THR A 314 -17.09 4.51 -10.38
N THR A 315 -17.01 4.86 -9.08
CA THR A 315 -16.02 5.83 -8.58
C THR A 315 -14.62 5.21 -8.44
N ALA A 316 -13.59 6.04 -8.57
CA ALA A 316 -12.21 5.59 -8.46
C ALA A 316 -11.83 5.24 -7.01
N GLY A 317 -11.19 4.10 -6.82
CA GLY A 317 -10.56 3.65 -5.57
C GLY A 317 -11.38 3.93 -4.31
N LEU A 318 -10.68 4.51 -3.35
CA LEU A 318 -11.18 4.89 -2.03
C LEU A 318 -11.61 6.36 -1.93
N ASP A 319 -11.36 7.14 -2.98
CA ASP A 319 -11.49 8.58 -2.91
C ASP A 319 -12.94 9.06 -3.09
N PRO A 320 -13.29 10.19 -2.48
CA PRO A 320 -14.53 10.87 -2.80
C PRO A 320 -14.45 11.48 -4.20
N ILE A 321 -15.59 11.62 -4.88
CA ILE A 321 -15.64 12.27 -6.19
C ILE A 321 -15.25 13.74 -6.09
N MET A 322 -14.57 14.26 -7.10
CA MET A 322 -14.24 15.70 -7.17
C MET A 322 -15.50 16.55 -7.44
N LYS A 323 -16.33 16.13 -8.39
CA LYS A 323 -17.59 16.79 -8.76
C LYS A 323 -18.60 15.73 -9.22
N ARG A 324 -19.89 16.03 -9.08
CA ARG A 324 -20.99 15.16 -9.56
C ARG A 324 -21.01 15.03 -11.07
N PHE A 325 -20.65 16.09 -11.77
CA PHE A 325 -20.49 16.16 -13.22
C PHE A 325 -19.29 17.05 -13.55
N PHE A 326 -18.41 16.61 -14.47
CA PHE A 326 -17.36 17.42 -15.05
C PHE A 326 -16.89 16.83 -16.39
N LEU A 327 -16.20 17.66 -17.18
CA LEU A 327 -15.51 17.22 -18.38
C LEU A 327 -14.04 16.99 -18.03
N GLU A 328 -13.56 15.79 -18.30
CA GLU A 328 -12.15 15.41 -18.12
C GLU A 328 -11.46 15.41 -19.48
N GLU A 329 -10.40 16.19 -19.61
CA GLU A 329 -9.55 16.12 -20.78
C GLU A 329 -8.54 14.98 -20.61
N LYS A 330 -8.56 14.03 -21.53
CA LYS A 330 -7.63 12.90 -21.55
C LYS A 330 -7.14 12.62 -22.96
N LYS A 331 -5.84 12.76 -23.20
CA LYS A 331 -5.22 12.57 -24.51
C LYS A 331 -5.91 13.37 -25.63
N GLY A 332 -6.25 14.63 -25.36
CA GLY A 332 -6.91 15.52 -26.31
C GLY A 332 -8.42 15.27 -26.53
N SER A 333 -9.02 14.34 -25.78
CA SER A 333 -10.46 14.07 -25.82
C SER A 333 -11.13 14.55 -24.54
N MET A 334 -12.30 15.20 -24.66
CA MET A 334 -13.14 15.62 -23.55
C MET A 334 -14.11 14.51 -23.21
N LEU A 335 -13.96 13.92 -22.01
CA LEU A 335 -14.79 12.83 -21.52
C LEU A 335 -15.75 13.33 -20.46
N PRO A 336 -17.08 13.18 -20.62
CA PRO A 336 -18.02 13.51 -19.58
C PRO A 336 -17.93 12.50 -18.43
N ARG A 337 -17.83 13.01 -17.22
CA ARG A 337 -17.81 12.24 -15.99
C ARG A 337 -19.02 12.58 -15.15
N VAL A 338 -19.84 11.59 -14.89
CA VAL A 338 -21.04 11.69 -14.05
C VAL A 338 -20.87 10.76 -12.87
N ALA A 339 -21.29 11.20 -11.68
CA ALA A 339 -21.31 10.32 -10.52
C ALA A 339 -22.23 9.11 -10.80
N PRO A 340 -21.80 7.88 -10.50
CA PRO A 340 -22.59 6.68 -10.81
C PRO A 340 -23.95 6.70 -10.12
N GLU A 341 -25.01 6.25 -10.84
CA GLU A 341 -26.38 6.20 -10.33
C GLU A 341 -26.83 7.55 -9.71
N LEU A 342 -26.41 8.68 -10.31
CA LEU A 342 -26.80 10.02 -9.85
C LEU A 342 -28.29 10.21 -10.04
N SER A 343 -29.01 10.49 -8.95
CA SER A 343 -30.47 10.70 -8.88
C SER A 343 -30.77 11.70 -7.75
N ASP A 344 -32.04 12.11 -7.62
CA ASP A 344 -32.47 12.97 -6.51
C ASP A 344 -32.14 12.37 -5.13
N GLU A 345 -32.17 11.04 -5.03
CA GLU A 345 -31.87 10.31 -3.79
C GLU A 345 -30.36 10.27 -3.45
N THR A 346 -29.49 10.14 -4.47
CA THR A 346 -28.05 10.00 -4.30
C THR A 346 -27.31 11.33 -4.43
N TYR A 347 -27.94 12.35 -4.97
CA TYR A 347 -27.32 13.66 -5.23
C TYR A 347 -26.62 14.25 -4.00
N TRP A 348 -27.29 14.23 -2.86
CA TRP A 348 -26.77 14.81 -1.63
C TRP A 348 -25.70 13.95 -0.93
N MET A 349 -25.64 12.67 -1.28
CA MET A 349 -24.61 11.75 -0.76
C MET A 349 -23.26 11.98 -1.46
N TYR A 350 -23.27 12.41 -2.71
CA TYR A 350 -22.08 12.74 -3.48
C TYR A 350 -21.53 14.13 -3.15
N LYS A 351 -21.03 14.30 -1.92
CA LYS A 351 -20.33 15.53 -1.52
C LYS A 351 -18.97 15.60 -2.24
N SER A 352 -18.62 16.78 -2.75
CA SER A 352 -17.33 17.01 -3.42
C SER A 352 -16.16 16.77 -2.46
N ALA A 353 -15.10 16.13 -2.97
CA ALA A 353 -13.85 15.89 -2.25
C ALA A 353 -13.27 17.16 -1.61
N TYR A 354 -13.38 18.30 -2.29
CA TYR A 354 -12.90 19.61 -1.82
C TYR A 354 -13.73 20.23 -0.70
N LEU A 355 -14.95 19.72 -0.47
CA LEU A 355 -15.86 20.20 0.58
C LEU A 355 -15.91 19.25 1.78
N ILE A 356 -15.31 18.07 1.67
CA ILE A 356 -15.23 17.07 2.73
C ILE A 356 -14.14 17.48 3.72
N ASN A 357 -14.44 17.39 5.01
CA ASN A 357 -13.39 17.46 6.04
C ASN A 357 -12.48 16.23 5.95
N GLN A 358 -11.26 16.43 5.51
CA GLN A 358 -10.28 15.36 5.23
C GLN A 358 -9.93 14.50 6.46
N LYS A 359 -10.19 14.97 7.67
CA LYS A 359 -10.07 14.13 8.87
C LYS A 359 -10.91 12.87 8.80
N TRP A 360 -12.09 12.93 8.15
CA TRP A 360 -12.93 11.74 7.92
C TRP A 360 -12.29 10.76 6.95
N SER A 361 -11.64 11.23 5.90
CA SER A 361 -10.89 10.37 4.97
C SER A 361 -9.73 9.67 5.68
N VAL A 362 -9.01 10.38 6.56
CA VAL A 362 -7.92 9.80 7.37
C VAL A 362 -8.45 8.78 8.38
N ARG A 363 -9.55 9.08 9.10
CA ARG A 363 -10.19 8.12 10.02
C ARG A 363 -10.64 6.86 9.28
N ALA A 364 -11.30 7.02 8.15
CA ALA A 364 -11.74 5.90 7.33
C ALA A 364 -10.55 5.06 6.80
N SER A 365 -9.42 5.70 6.48
CA SER A 365 -8.18 5.01 6.13
C SER A 365 -7.66 4.15 7.29
N GLY A 366 -7.66 4.66 8.52
CA GLY A 366 -7.26 3.90 9.70
C GLY A 366 -8.13 2.66 9.94
N VAL A 367 -9.45 2.83 9.82
CA VAL A 367 -10.41 1.72 9.96
C VAL A 367 -10.14 0.62 8.92
N ARG A 368 -10.03 0.98 7.64
CA ARG A 368 -9.78 0.02 6.57
C ARG A 368 -8.41 -0.66 6.66
N GLN A 369 -7.37 0.09 7.08
CA GLN A 369 -6.00 -0.43 7.14
C GLN A 369 -5.86 -1.63 8.08
N ARG A 370 -6.70 -1.75 9.10
CA ARG A 370 -6.77 -2.92 9.96
C ARG A 370 -6.97 -4.21 9.17
N HIS A 371 -7.72 -4.14 8.07
CA HIS A 371 -8.09 -5.29 7.24
C HIS A 371 -7.19 -5.49 6.00
N ILE A 372 -6.24 -4.59 5.75
CA ILE A 372 -5.35 -4.63 4.58
C ILE A 372 -3.95 -5.04 5.05
N ASP A 373 -3.40 -6.09 4.46
CA ASP A 373 -2.07 -6.61 4.82
C ASP A 373 -0.92 -5.85 4.14
N GLN A 374 -1.18 -5.17 3.03
CA GLN A 374 -0.25 -4.26 2.39
C GLN A 374 -0.63 -2.80 2.70
N ALA A 375 -0.95 -1.99 1.69
CA ALA A 375 -1.30 -0.59 1.89
C ALA A 375 -2.49 -0.16 1.01
N GLN A 376 -2.90 1.08 1.17
CA GLN A 376 -3.98 1.69 0.40
C GLN A 376 -3.53 3.04 -0.16
N SER A 377 -3.74 3.24 -1.46
CA SER A 377 -3.55 4.53 -2.10
C SER A 377 -4.73 5.43 -1.81
N MET A 378 -4.48 6.60 -1.24
CA MET A 378 -5.52 7.61 -1.00
C MET A 378 -4.99 9.02 -1.26
N ASN A 379 -5.88 9.92 -1.64
CA ASN A 379 -5.59 11.32 -1.82
C ASN A 379 -6.25 12.17 -0.72
N LEU A 380 -5.55 13.23 -0.31
CA LEU A 380 -6.12 14.30 0.50
C LEU A 380 -6.36 15.52 -0.40
N TYR A 381 -7.56 16.07 -0.32
CA TYR A 381 -8.01 17.16 -1.17
C TYR A 381 -7.99 18.47 -0.39
N ILE A 382 -7.18 19.42 -0.84
CA ILE A 382 -7.01 20.73 -0.22
C ILE A 382 -7.53 21.79 -1.18
N CYS A 383 -8.51 22.56 -0.73
CA CYS A 383 -8.98 23.74 -1.44
C CYS A 383 -8.44 24.99 -0.73
N LEU A 384 -7.60 25.77 -1.39
CA LEU A 384 -6.99 26.96 -0.83
C LEU A 384 -8.01 28.02 -0.36
N LEU A 385 -9.22 28.01 -0.93
CA LEU A 385 -10.30 28.93 -0.56
C LEU A 385 -11.07 28.51 0.69
N TYR A 386 -11.10 27.21 1.01
CA TYR A 386 -11.94 26.65 2.09
C TYR A 386 -11.16 25.96 3.19
N THR A 387 -9.92 25.59 2.96
CA THR A 387 -9.10 24.82 3.90
C THR A 387 -7.90 25.60 4.42
N SER A 388 -7.60 26.75 3.84
CA SER A 388 -6.62 27.66 4.40
C SER A 388 -7.25 28.37 5.60
N PRO A 389 -6.68 28.29 6.81
CA PRO A 389 -7.09 29.21 7.85
C PRO A 389 -6.89 30.64 7.31
N SER A 390 -7.92 31.45 7.43
CA SER A 390 -7.80 32.89 7.16
C SER A 390 -6.58 33.44 7.88
N PRO A 391 -5.77 34.29 7.24
CA PRO A 391 -4.59 34.86 7.86
C PRO A 391 -4.93 35.59 9.16
#